data_2ac415f0d5de8461255b0196af72efe4
#
_entry.id   2ac415f0d5de8461255b0196af72efe4
#
_cell.length_a   1.000
_cell.length_b   1.000
_cell.length_c   1.000
_cell.angle_alpha   90.00
_cell.angle_beta   90.00
_cell.angle_gamma   90.00
#
_symmetry.space_group_name_H-M   'P 1'
#
loop_
_entity.id
_entity.type
_entity.pdbx_description
1 polymer ?
#
loop_
_entity_poly.entity_id
_entity_poly.type
_entity_poly.pdbx_seq_one_letter_code
_entity_poly.pdbx_strand_id
1 'polypeptide(L)'
;MTNIDAITGSQLMRLWGVSSWIDPGANYYLWDGCCVFAMVKQSGFYDIHVAMDKRRWSECRKAGESILKMFGHHKLRAVIISDRPRVCNYARRMGFGELTIQTLKTVDGRESAFFIMWRDPGEYHGRSN
;
A
#
# COMPACT_ATOMS: atom_id res chain seq x y z
N MET A 1 -15.09 2.56 -3.39
CA MET A 1 -14.15 2.35 -2.28
C MET A 1 -14.91 2.39 -0.98
N THR A 2 -14.80 1.37 -0.18
CA THR A 2 -15.57 1.23 1.05
C THR A 2 -14.64 1.23 2.25
N ASN A 3 -14.91 2.10 3.22
CA ASN A 3 -14.16 2.09 4.48
C ASN A 3 -14.64 0.90 5.31
N ILE A 4 -13.72 0.06 5.77
CA ILE A 4 -14.05 -1.14 6.55
C ILE A 4 -13.34 -1.09 7.89
N ASP A 5 -13.80 -1.91 8.84
CA ASP A 5 -13.23 -1.89 10.17
C ASP A 5 -11.85 -2.58 10.22
N ALA A 6 -11.13 -2.34 11.31
CA ALA A 6 -9.75 -2.80 11.43
C ALA A 6 -9.65 -4.32 11.53
N ILE A 7 -10.63 -4.98 12.09
CA ILE A 7 -10.61 -6.44 12.21
C ILE A 7 -10.73 -7.07 10.82
N THR A 8 -11.72 -6.64 10.04
CA THR A 8 -11.93 -7.11 8.69
C THR A 8 -10.75 -6.75 7.79
N GLY A 9 -10.28 -5.52 7.88
CA GLY A 9 -9.16 -5.05 7.09
C GLY A 9 -7.89 -5.83 7.37
N SER A 10 -7.60 -6.09 8.64
CA SER A 10 -6.43 -6.87 9.01
C SER A 10 -6.52 -8.32 8.53
N GLN A 11 -7.70 -8.91 8.58
CA GLN A 11 -7.90 -10.26 8.05
C GLN A 11 -7.62 -10.32 6.55
N LEU A 12 -8.07 -9.33 5.80
CA LEU A 12 -7.83 -9.28 4.35
C LEU A 12 -6.36 -9.01 4.04
N MET A 13 -5.69 -8.17 4.83
CA MET A 13 -4.25 -7.97 4.67
C MET A 13 -3.49 -9.29 4.83
N ARG A 14 -3.85 -10.09 5.83
CA ARG A 14 -3.21 -11.39 6.05
C ARG A 14 -3.58 -12.41 4.97
N LEU A 15 -4.82 -12.40 4.54
CA LEU A 15 -5.30 -13.37 3.55
C LEU A 15 -4.68 -13.14 2.17
N TRP A 16 -4.59 -11.88 1.74
CA TRP A 16 -4.20 -11.55 0.38
C TRP A 16 -2.75 -11.10 0.24
N GLY A 17 -2.05 -10.83 1.32
CA GLY A 17 -0.74 -10.23 1.22
C GLY A 17 0.22 -10.64 2.32
N VAL A 18 0.13 -10.01 3.46
CA VAL A 18 1.13 -10.12 4.52
C VAL A 18 0.59 -10.99 5.62
N SER A 19 0.97 -12.28 5.65
CA SER A 19 0.43 -13.24 6.63
C SER A 19 0.73 -12.86 8.08
N SER A 20 1.79 -12.08 8.31
CA SER A 20 2.17 -11.63 9.64
C SER A 20 1.63 -10.23 9.97
N TRP A 21 0.71 -9.71 9.20
CA TRP A 21 0.19 -8.36 9.40
C TRP A 21 -0.42 -8.19 10.78
N ILE A 22 0.00 -7.12 11.46
CA ILE A 22 -0.57 -6.67 12.72
C ILE A 22 -0.99 -5.23 12.50
N ASP A 23 -2.20 -4.88 12.88
CA ASP A 23 -2.75 -3.54 12.64
C ASP A 23 -1.88 -2.47 13.31
N PRO A 24 -1.31 -1.54 12.52
CA PRO A 24 -0.52 -0.44 13.08
C PRO A 24 -1.36 0.78 13.44
N GLY A 25 -2.67 0.64 13.53
CA GLY A 25 -3.56 1.77 13.71
C GLY A 25 -4.01 2.37 12.39
N ALA A 26 -4.16 1.54 11.37
CA ALA A 26 -4.53 2.00 10.04
C ALA A 26 -6.01 2.23 9.88
N ASN A 27 -6.37 3.05 8.89
CA ASN A 27 -7.71 3.07 8.33
C ASN A 27 -7.70 2.18 7.08
N TYR A 28 -8.74 1.37 6.91
CA TYR A 28 -8.79 0.38 5.85
C TYR A 28 -9.88 0.70 4.84
N TYR A 29 -9.52 0.52 3.56
CA TYR A 29 -10.42 0.79 2.45
C TYR A 29 -10.42 -0.40 1.52
N LEU A 30 -11.62 -0.87 1.16
CA LEU A 30 -11.80 -2.03 0.30
C LEU A 30 -12.28 -1.59 -1.06
N TRP A 31 -11.59 -2.00 -2.11
CA TRP A 31 -11.96 -1.73 -3.48
C TRP A 31 -12.51 -3.00 -4.13
N ASP A 32 -13.74 -2.91 -4.58
CA ASP A 32 -14.44 -3.95 -5.37
C ASP A 32 -14.32 -5.37 -4.76
N GLY A 33 -14.31 -5.45 -3.44
CA GLY A 33 -14.26 -6.73 -2.73
C GLY A 33 -12.98 -7.52 -2.92
N CYS A 34 -11.96 -6.96 -3.58
CA CYS A 34 -10.78 -7.74 -3.93
C CYS A 34 -9.44 -7.07 -3.61
N CYS A 35 -9.45 -5.81 -3.21
CA CYS A 35 -8.21 -5.09 -2.90
C CYS A 35 -8.39 -4.26 -1.65
N VAL A 36 -7.52 -4.44 -0.66
CA VAL A 36 -7.58 -3.67 0.58
C VAL A 36 -6.36 -2.77 0.69
N PHE A 37 -6.61 -1.51 1.05
CA PHE A 37 -5.56 -0.53 1.33
C PHE A 37 -5.59 -0.19 2.81
N ALA A 38 -4.43 -0.23 3.45
CA ALA A 38 -4.27 0.20 4.84
C ALA A 38 -3.49 1.51 4.83
N MET A 39 -4.12 2.56 5.34
CA MET A 39 -3.56 3.91 5.34
C MET A 39 -3.21 4.30 6.76
N VAL A 40 -1.93 4.58 7.02
CA VAL A 40 -1.46 4.94 8.35
C VAL A 40 -0.99 6.38 8.32
N LYS A 41 -1.65 7.23 9.07
CA LYS A 41 -1.29 8.65 9.12
C LYS A 41 0.00 8.84 9.91
N GLN A 42 0.95 9.53 9.30
CA GLN A 42 2.22 9.91 9.93
C GLN A 42 2.34 11.42 9.95
N SER A 43 3.45 11.92 10.49
CA SER A 43 3.68 13.36 10.50
C SER A 43 4.09 13.82 9.10
N GLY A 44 3.19 14.46 8.40
CA GLY A 44 3.43 15.02 7.06
C GLY A 44 3.22 14.07 5.90
N PHE A 45 2.83 12.84 6.14
CA PHE A 45 2.58 11.87 5.05
C PHE A 45 1.71 10.72 5.56
N TYR A 46 1.31 9.82 4.63
CA TYR A 46 0.66 8.57 4.99
C TYR A 46 1.51 7.40 4.51
N ASP A 47 1.59 6.35 5.32
CA ASP A 47 2.05 5.06 4.85
C ASP A 47 0.88 4.36 4.17
N ILE A 48 1.13 3.78 3.00
CA ILE A 48 0.13 3.01 2.27
C ILE A 48 0.60 1.57 2.15
N HIS A 49 -0.28 0.65 2.52
CA HIS A 49 -0.06 -0.77 2.35
C HIS A 49 -1.21 -1.33 1.54
N VAL A 50 -0.92 -2.33 0.72
CA VAL A 50 -1.93 -2.91 -0.16
C VAL A 50 -1.83 -4.42 -0.14
N ALA A 51 -2.98 -5.07 -0.20
CA ALA A 51 -3.06 -6.50 -0.42
C ALA A 51 -4.22 -6.75 -1.37
N MET A 52 -4.05 -7.68 -2.30
CA MET A 52 -5.04 -7.91 -3.33
C MET A 52 -5.17 -9.39 -3.62
N ASP A 53 -6.41 -9.82 -3.87
CA ASP A 53 -6.72 -11.16 -4.33
C ASP A 53 -5.98 -11.39 -5.66
N LYS A 54 -5.11 -12.39 -5.69
CA LYS A 54 -4.27 -12.67 -6.87
C LYS A 54 -5.09 -12.93 -8.11
N ARG A 55 -6.29 -13.48 -7.97
CA ARG A 55 -7.16 -13.77 -9.10
C ARG A 55 -7.66 -12.50 -9.80
N ARG A 56 -7.58 -11.38 -9.10
CA ARG A 56 -8.03 -10.09 -9.63
C ARG A 56 -6.87 -9.12 -9.86
N TRP A 57 -5.63 -9.60 -9.87
CA TRP A 57 -4.45 -8.72 -9.99
C TRP A 57 -4.47 -7.87 -11.25
N SER A 58 -5.10 -8.35 -12.32
CA SER A 58 -5.22 -7.56 -13.55
C SER A 58 -5.96 -6.24 -13.36
N GLU A 59 -6.69 -6.08 -12.25
CA GLU A 59 -7.43 -4.86 -11.95
C GLU A 59 -6.69 -3.94 -10.97
N CYS A 60 -5.44 -4.25 -10.64
CA CYS A 60 -4.70 -3.50 -9.62
C CYS A 60 -4.55 -2.02 -9.99
N ARG A 61 -4.46 -1.69 -11.26
CA ARG A 61 -4.35 -0.31 -11.70
C ARG A 61 -5.61 0.48 -11.37
N LYS A 62 -6.77 -0.09 -11.61
CA LYS A 62 -8.04 0.57 -11.28
C LYS A 62 -8.16 0.80 -9.78
N ALA A 63 -7.78 -0.19 -8.98
CA ALA A 63 -7.80 -0.06 -7.53
C ALA A 63 -6.86 1.05 -7.08
N GLY A 64 -5.64 1.09 -7.62
CA GLY A 64 -4.66 2.13 -7.30
C GLY A 64 -5.15 3.52 -7.66
N GLU A 65 -5.76 3.67 -8.83
CA GLU A 65 -6.32 4.96 -9.24
C GLU A 65 -7.42 5.41 -8.28
N SER A 66 -8.22 4.49 -7.79
CA SER A 66 -9.28 4.83 -6.84
C SER A 66 -8.75 5.32 -5.51
N ILE A 67 -7.73 4.67 -4.96
CA ILE A 67 -7.17 5.13 -3.69
C ILE A 67 -6.43 6.46 -3.87
N LEU A 68 -5.81 6.69 -5.03
CA LEU A 68 -5.12 7.96 -5.29
C LEU A 68 -6.08 9.11 -5.49
N LYS A 69 -7.29 8.88 -5.93
CA LYS A 69 -8.31 9.94 -5.94
C LYS A 69 -8.61 10.45 -4.53
N MET A 70 -8.51 9.57 -3.54
CA MET A 70 -8.74 9.93 -2.15
C MET A 70 -7.52 10.52 -1.47
N PHE A 71 -6.33 9.98 -1.74
CA PHE A 71 -5.12 10.30 -1.00
C PHE A 71 -3.99 10.88 -1.85
N GLY A 72 -4.15 10.98 -3.16
CA GLY A 72 -3.05 11.41 -4.05
C GLY A 72 -2.58 12.84 -3.83
N HIS A 73 -3.32 13.66 -3.10
CA HIS A 73 -2.90 15.00 -2.74
C HIS A 73 -2.06 15.03 -1.46
N HIS A 74 -1.79 13.88 -0.86
CA HIS A 74 -0.88 13.75 0.27
C HIS A 74 0.42 13.11 -0.18
N LYS A 75 1.49 13.37 0.56
CA LYS A 75 2.72 12.63 0.37
C LYS A 75 2.51 11.21 0.89
N LEU A 76 2.91 10.21 0.13
CA LEU A 76 2.69 8.81 0.45
C LEU A 76 4.01 8.05 0.49
N ARG A 77 4.12 7.12 1.42
CA ARG A 77 5.26 6.23 1.51
C ARG A 77 4.77 4.78 1.44
N ALA A 78 5.35 4.01 0.52
CA ALA A 78 5.08 2.58 0.39
C ALA A 78 6.25 1.81 1.01
N VAL A 79 5.95 0.86 1.88
CA VAL A 79 6.94 -0.02 2.51
C VAL A 79 6.63 -1.43 2.04
N ILE A 80 7.51 -1.99 1.22
CA ILE A 80 7.23 -3.23 0.49
C ILE A 80 8.29 -4.26 0.85
N ILE A 81 7.86 -5.48 1.21
CA ILE A 81 8.80 -6.57 1.49
C ILE A 81 9.61 -6.86 0.23
N SER A 82 10.92 -7.03 0.39
CA SER A 82 11.84 -7.11 -0.75
C SER A 82 11.63 -8.32 -1.65
N ASP A 83 10.92 -9.35 -1.18
CA ASP A 83 10.63 -10.51 -2.01
C ASP A 83 9.38 -10.32 -2.88
N ARG A 84 8.88 -9.10 -2.99
CA ARG A 84 7.65 -8.78 -3.75
C ARG A 84 7.92 -7.79 -4.87
N PRO A 85 8.70 -8.16 -5.92
CA PRO A 85 9.03 -7.22 -6.99
C PRO A 85 7.82 -6.76 -7.79
N ARG A 86 6.78 -7.60 -7.86
CA ARG A 86 5.54 -7.23 -8.54
C ARG A 86 4.86 -6.04 -7.88
N VAL A 87 4.90 -5.98 -6.55
CA VAL A 87 4.32 -4.85 -5.81
C VAL A 87 5.13 -3.58 -6.05
N CYS A 88 6.45 -3.69 -6.14
CA CYS A 88 7.31 -2.54 -6.48
C CYS A 88 6.98 -2.00 -7.87
N ASN A 89 6.79 -2.88 -8.85
CA ASN A 89 6.44 -2.45 -10.21
C ASN A 89 5.07 -1.77 -10.23
N TYR A 90 4.14 -2.28 -9.46
CA TYR A 90 2.83 -1.67 -9.31
C TYR A 90 2.96 -0.26 -8.72
N ALA A 91 3.75 -0.11 -7.66
CA ALA A 91 3.94 1.20 -7.03
C ALA A 91 4.55 2.20 -8.01
N ARG A 92 5.53 1.78 -8.83
CA ARG A 92 6.12 2.65 -9.83
C ARG A 92 5.08 3.16 -10.83
N ARG A 93 4.19 2.29 -11.26
CA ARG A 93 3.12 2.69 -12.19
C ARG A 93 2.15 3.68 -11.56
N MET A 94 2.04 3.65 -10.24
CA MET A 94 1.18 4.59 -9.50
C MET A 94 1.91 5.88 -9.14
N GLY A 95 3.13 6.08 -9.62
CA GLY A 95 3.87 7.32 -9.42
C GLY A 95 4.84 7.32 -8.26
N PHE A 96 5.06 6.18 -7.62
CA PHE A 96 6.04 6.09 -6.55
C PHE A 96 7.45 5.95 -7.13
N GLY A 97 8.41 6.57 -6.48
CA GLY A 97 9.80 6.52 -6.89
C GLY A 97 10.73 6.59 -5.69
N GLU A 98 11.98 7.00 -5.93
CA GLU A 98 12.99 7.15 -4.88
C GLU A 98 13.18 5.88 -4.07
N LEU A 99 13.36 4.76 -4.77
CA LEU A 99 13.52 3.47 -4.11
C LEU A 99 14.75 3.44 -3.23
N THR A 100 14.59 3.11 -1.96
CA THR A 100 15.68 2.79 -1.04
C THR A 100 15.41 1.43 -0.41
N ILE A 101 16.46 0.80 0.10
CA ILE A 101 16.35 -0.50 0.75
C ILE A 101 16.73 -0.32 2.21
N GLN A 102 15.88 -0.79 3.12
CA GLN A 102 16.15 -0.74 4.55
C GLN A 102 15.98 -2.12 5.15
N THR A 103 16.82 -2.46 6.11
CA THR A 103 16.68 -3.68 6.90
C THR A 103 15.99 -3.30 8.20
N LEU A 104 14.87 -3.94 8.48
CA LEU A 104 14.08 -3.68 9.66
C LEU A 104 13.82 -4.98 10.40
N LYS A 105 13.68 -4.90 11.72
CA LYS A 105 13.27 -6.07 12.51
C LYS A 105 11.76 -6.21 12.45
N THR A 106 11.33 -7.43 12.19
CA THR A 106 9.91 -7.76 12.22
C THR A 106 9.49 -8.03 13.66
N VAL A 107 8.19 -8.21 13.87
CA VAL A 107 7.63 -8.41 15.22
C VAL A 107 8.22 -9.65 15.89
N ASP A 108 8.56 -10.67 15.12
CA ASP A 108 9.15 -11.90 15.64
C ASP A 108 10.67 -11.82 15.83
N GLY A 109 11.26 -10.64 15.69
CA GLY A 109 12.68 -10.43 15.90
C GLY A 109 13.58 -10.74 14.73
N ARG A 110 13.02 -11.17 13.59
CA ARG A 110 13.82 -11.42 12.40
C ARG A 110 14.10 -10.13 11.66
N GLU A 111 15.24 -10.11 10.96
CA GLU A 111 15.55 -9.00 10.08
C GLU A 111 15.00 -9.28 8.69
N SER A 112 14.40 -8.29 8.09
CA SER A 112 13.90 -8.38 6.72
C SER A 112 14.25 -7.11 5.98
N ALA A 113 14.53 -7.24 4.69
CA ALA A 113 14.78 -6.10 3.84
C ALA A 113 13.47 -5.59 3.26
N PHE A 114 13.32 -4.28 3.23
CA PHE A 114 12.14 -3.63 2.68
C PHE A 114 12.55 -2.60 1.65
N PHE A 115 11.75 -2.45 0.61
CA PHE A 115 11.85 -1.36 -0.35
C PHE A 115 10.97 -0.22 0.14
N ILE A 116 11.54 0.98 0.20
CA ILE A 116 10.82 2.19 0.61
C ILE A 116 10.69 3.06 -0.62
N MET A 117 9.48 3.42 -0.96
CA MET A 117 9.20 4.26 -2.13
C MET A 117 8.30 5.41 -1.72
N TRP A 118 8.48 6.57 -2.35
CA TRP A 118 7.74 7.77 -2.03
C TRP A 118 6.97 8.28 -3.24
N ARG A 119 5.84 8.93 -2.97
CA ARG A 119 5.06 9.61 -4.00
C ARG A 119 4.70 10.98 -3.49
N ASP A 120 5.03 12.01 -4.29
CA ASP A 120 4.78 13.39 -3.91
C ASP A 120 3.33 13.80 -4.18
N PRO A 121 2.81 14.79 -3.44
CA PRO A 121 1.43 15.23 -3.60
C PRO A 121 1.17 15.78 -5.00
N GLY A 122 -0.03 15.48 -5.49
CA GLY A 122 -0.49 16.08 -6.74
C GLY A 122 0.04 15.47 -8.01
N GLU A 123 0.96 14.51 -7.93
CA GLU A 123 1.54 13.91 -9.11
C GLU A 123 0.51 13.29 -10.03
N TYR A 124 -0.47 12.67 -9.45
CA TYR A 124 -1.49 11.97 -10.21
C TYR A 124 -2.27 12.96 -11.07
N HIS A 125 -2.56 14.13 -10.53
CA HIS A 125 -3.32 15.08 -11.29
C HIS A 125 -2.51 15.72 -12.38
N GLY A 126 -1.27 15.90 -12.13
CA GLY A 126 -0.41 16.57 -13.07
C GLY A 126 -0.27 15.88 -14.36
N ARG A 127 -0.72 14.59 -14.44
CA ARG A 127 -0.44 13.96 -15.57
C ARG A 127 -1.44 13.57 -16.27
N SER A 128 -2.45 13.85 -15.90
CA SER A 128 -3.41 13.43 -16.74
C SER A 128 -3.17 13.88 -18.08
N ASN A 129 -2.21 14.36 -18.30
CA ASN A 129 -1.89 14.64 -19.60
C ASN A 129 -1.34 13.53 -20.23
#